data_ee8d5f15559a8aa0d757a05297f88ddd
#
_entry.id   ee8d5f15559a8aa0d757a05297f88ddd
#
_cell.length_a   1.000
_cell.length_b   1.000
_cell.length_c   1.000
_cell.angle_alpha   90.00
_cell.angle_beta   90.00
_cell.angle_gamma   90.00
#
_symmetry.space_group_name_H-M   'P 1'
#
loop_
_entity.id
_entity.type
_entity.pdbx_description
1 polymer ?
#
loop_
_entity_poly.entity_id
_entity_poly.type
_entity_poly.pdbx_seq_one_letter_code
_entity_poly.pdbx_strand_id
1 'polypeptide(L)'
;MRILLFSGKGGVGKTSLAAATGTRLARMGYRTLVMSIDPAHSLADSFDLGGDLFPGSTSDPLEFRENLSLLEVNIQKEIKRHWKEISSYVVAVLRATGLNNVEAEELAILPGMEELSAMLYVNEYRRNQAYDVVVLDCAPTAESIRFVSMPNTLDWYMKHIFPFQRSLLKAVRPIANRVSPVELPPDTYFRNIQDLFAKLEGISEVLEDPRTTSVRLITNAEQMVLRETQRAFVYFSLHGLTVDTIVANRLLPGRVSDEYFKDWRRSQQKILGIMDAYFAPVPVKRVELFPSEMLGAERLEELADMLYPEGEDPAALIRTERPYTFTKEEDHYEVRLQIPFTGKQEIGLFKKDDELVVEIGSLRRHIGLPTTMAALAPARARLDNGVLTIVLKESAA
;
A
#
# COMPACT_ATOMS: atom_id res chain seq x y z
N MET A 1 13.22 11.69 2.31
CA MET A 1 13.05 10.35 1.70
C MET A 1 11.75 10.36 0.92
N ARG A 2 11.78 9.92 -0.35
CA ARG A 2 10.58 9.68 -1.19
C ARG A 2 10.20 8.21 -1.13
N ILE A 3 8.91 7.94 -1.23
CA ILE A 3 8.36 6.57 -1.30
C ILE A 3 7.51 6.50 -2.57
N LEU A 4 7.86 5.58 -3.46
CA LEU A 4 7.15 5.33 -4.71
C LEU A 4 6.52 3.94 -4.64
N LEU A 5 5.20 3.87 -4.48
CA LEU A 5 4.46 2.64 -4.29
C LEU A 5 3.91 2.16 -5.65
N PHE A 6 4.33 0.98 -6.08
CA PHE A 6 3.88 0.34 -7.32
C PHE A 6 2.77 -0.67 -7.01
N SER A 7 1.59 -0.45 -7.56
CA SER A 7 0.44 -1.35 -7.39
C SER A 7 -0.29 -1.59 -8.70
N GLY A 8 -1.08 -2.64 -8.76
CA GLY A 8 -1.87 -3.04 -9.93
C GLY A 8 -2.15 -4.53 -9.92
N LYS A 9 -2.92 -4.98 -10.90
CA LYS A 9 -3.33 -6.38 -11.06
C LYS A 9 -2.12 -7.32 -11.15
N GLY A 10 -2.31 -8.59 -10.78
CA GLY A 10 -1.30 -9.63 -11.00
C GLY A 10 -0.89 -9.74 -12.48
N GLY A 11 0.40 -9.86 -12.74
CA GLY A 11 0.94 -10.08 -14.09
C GLY A 11 1.06 -8.85 -14.99
N VAL A 12 0.74 -7.64 -14.53
CA VAL A 12 0.86 -6.42 -15.36
C VAL A 12 2.29 -5.87 -15.47
N GLY A 13 3.26 -6.43 -14.73
CA GLY A 13 4.67 -6.03 -14.75
C GLY A 13 5.06 -5.01 -13.68
N LYS A 14 4.43 -5.03 -12.52
CA LYS A 14 4.76 -4.17 -11.37
C LYS A 14 6.23 -4.27 -10.97
N THR A 15 6.69 -5.48 -10.69
CA THR A 15 8.05 -5.76 -10.22
C THR A 15 9.10 -5.26 -11.21
N SER A 16 8.95 -5.57 -12.50
CA SER A 16 9.89 -5.09 -13.53
C SER A 16 9.94 -3.56 -13.63
N LEU A 17 8.78 -2.88 -13.52
CA LEU A 17 8.71 -1.41 -13.57
C LEU A 17 9.23 -0.77 -12.27
N ALA A 18 9.03 -1.39 -11.12
CA ALA A 18 9.60 -0.97 -9.85
C ALA A 18 11.14 -1.13 -9.87
N ALA A 19 11.64 -2.29 -10.32
CA ALA A 19 13.07 -2.56 -10.48
C ALA A 19 13.73 -1.58 -11.48
N ALA A 20 13.12 -1.34 -12.64
CA ALA A 20 13.58 -0.36 -13.61
C ALA A 20 13.61 1.07 -13.04
N THR A 21 12.59 1.44 -12.25
CA THR A 21 12.55 2.75 -11.59
C THR A 21 13.68 2.89 -10.58
N GLY A 22 13.90 1.87 -9.74
CA GLY A 22 15.03 1.86 -8.80
C GLY A 22 16.38 1.96 -9.50
N THR A 23 16.53 1.25 -10.61
CA THR A 23 17.74 1.31 -11.45
C THR A 23 17.97 2.72 -12.01
N ARG A 24 16.93 3.42 -12.50
CA ARG A 24 17.01 4.79 -12.97
C ARG A 24 17.42 5.77 -11.87
N LEU A 25 16.78 5.65 -10.70
CA LEU A 25 17.09 6.50 -9.54
C LEU A 25 18.52 6.36 -9.06
N ALA A 26 19.03 5.12 -8.97
CA ALA A 26 20.41 4.86 -8.60
C ALA A 26 21.41 5.46 -9.61
N ARG A 27 21.13 5.36 -10.91
CA ARG A 27 21.92 6.01 -11.97
C ARG A 27 21.93 7.54 -11.84
N MET A 28 20.90 8.13 -11.29
CA MET A 28 20.81 9.56 -10.99
C MET A 28 21.51 9.96 -9.69
N GLY A 29 22.07 9.01 -8.95
CA GLY A 29 22.83 9.24 -7.72
C GLY A 29 21.97 9.20 -6.43
N TYR A 30 20.68 8.86 -6.50
CA TYR A 30 19.87 8.66 -5.30
C TYR A 30 20.21 7.35 -4.62
N ARG A 31 20.45 7.37 -3.30
CA ARG A 31 20.51 6.15 -2.49
C ARG A 31 19.13 5.50 -2.48
N THR A 32 18.99 4.45 -3.25
CA THR A 32 17.68 3.86 -3.59
C THR A 32 17.58 2.45 -3.00
N LEU A 33 16.44 2.18 -2.36
CA LEU A 33 16.03 0.84 -1.98
C LEU A 33 14.83 0.43 -2.85
N VAL A 34 14.93 -0.72 -3.52
CA VAL A 34 13.77 -1.42 -4.08
C VAL A 34 13.36 -2.51 -3.11
N MET A 35 12.16 -2.41 -2.57
CA MET A 35 11.64 -3.37 -1.58
C MET A 35 10.39 -4.04 -2.12
N SER A 36 10.40 -5.38 -2.19
CA SER A 36 9.24 -6.18 -2.57
C SER A 36 8.51 -6.70 -1.34
N ILE A 37 7.18 -6.54 -1.37
CA ILE A 37 6.24 -7.08 -0.37
C ILE A 37 5.46 -8.26 -0.99
N ASP A 38 5.76 -8.61 -2.25
CA ASP A 38 5.11 -9.72 -2.95
C ASP A 38 5.69 -11.05 -2.46
N PRO A 39 4.88 -11.94 -1.88
CA PRO A 39 5.37 -13.26 -1.41
C PRO A 39 5.90 -14.15 -2.55
N ALA A 40 5.67 -13.79 -3.81
CA ALA A 40 6.22 -14.53 -4.97
C ALA A 40 7.74 -14.35 -5.15
N HIS A 41 8.39 -13.46 -4.37
CA HIS A 41 9.85 -13.22 -4.42
C HIS A 41 10.39 -12.96 -5.83
N SER A 42 9.66 -12.22 -6.65
CA SER A 42 9.98 -11.96 -8.06
C SER A 42 10.99 -10.84 -8.30
N LEU A 43 11.42 -10.15 -7.24
CA LEU A 43 12.40 -9.07 -7.35
C LEU A 43 13.80 -9.62 -7.69
N ALA A 44 14.22 -10.69 -7.02
CA ALA A 44 15.47 -11.38 -7.31
C ALA A 44 15.53 -11.85 -8.77
N ASP A 45 14.44 -12.46 -9.23
CA ASP A 45 14.31 -12.93 -10.62
C ASP A 45 14.41 -11.77 -11.60
N SER A 46 13.80 -10.61 -11.31
CA SER A 46 13.88 -9.44 -12.18
C SER A 46 15.32 -8.94 -12.40
N PHE A 47 16.19 -9.11 -11.41
CA PHE A 47 17.61 -8.76 -11.50
C PHE A 47 18.51 -9.93 -11.96
N ASP A 48 17.92 -11.08 -12.31
CA ASP A 48 18.62 -12.31 -12.72
C ASP A 48 19.63 -12.79 -11.65
N LEU A 49 19.25 -12.64 -10.40
CA LEU A 49 20.03 -13.11 -9.25
C LEU A 49 19.62 -14.55 -8.96
N GLY A 50 20.28 -15.53 -9.57
CA GLY A 50 19.94 -16.94 -9.40
C GLY A 50 19.92 -17.39 -7.94
N GLY A 51 18.72 -17.69 -7.42
CA GLY A 51 18.47 -18.14 -6.05
C GLY A 51 17.91 -17.06 -5.13
N ASP A 52 17.72 -17.41 -3.84
CA ASP A 52 17.24 -16.47 -2.83
C ASP A 52 18.18 -15.26 -2.73
N LEU A 53 17.65 -14.06 -2.83
CA LEU A 53 18.36 -12.79 -2.57
C LEU A 53 19.11 -12.81 -1.23
N PHE A 54 18.68 -13.68 -0.32
CA PHE A 54 19.14 -13.68 1.07
C PHE A 54 19.51 -15.11 1.53
N PRO A 55 20.73 -15.57 1.29
CA PRO A 55 21.18 -16.87 1.80
C PRO A 55 21.35 -16.91 3.34
N GLY A 56 21.06 -15.81 4.04
CA GLY A 56 21.21 -15.68 5.49
C GLY A 56 19.91 -15.69 6.29
N SER A 57 20.03 -15.60 7.61
CA SER A 57 18.90 -15.57 8.57
C SER A 57 18.27 -14.18 8.76
N THR A 58 18.76 -13.16 8.08
CA THR A 58 18.31 -11.76 8.23
C THR A 58 17.69 -11.22 6.94
N SER A 59 16.65 -10.39 7.07
CA SER A 59 16.05 -9.62 5.97
C SER A 59 16.77 -8.26 5.86
N ASP A 60 18.09 -8.28 5.67
CA ASP A 60 18.84 -7.05 5.47
C ASP A 60 18.93 -6.72 3.98
N PRO A 61 18.92 -5.43 3.59
CA PRO A 61 19.04 -5.05 2.19
C PRO A 61 20.35 -5.55 1.57
N LEU A 62 20.23 -6.12 0.38
CA LEU A 62 21.39 -6.49 -0.44
C LEU A 62 21.84 -5.28 -1.24
N GLU A 63 23.06 -4.81 -1.08
CA GLU A 63 23.66 -3.82 -1.98
C GLU A 63 23.96 -4.51 -3.33
N PHE A 64 23.12 -4.23 -4.33
CA PHE A 64 23.25 -4.82 -5.67
C PHE A 64 24.33 -4.11 -6.49
N ARG A 65 24.34 -2.78 -6.43
CA ARG A 65 25.34 -1.91 -7.04
C ARG A 65 25.35 -0.56 -6.33
N GLU A 66 26.27 0.30 -6.71
CA GLU A 66 26.35 1.66 -6.18
C GLU A 66 24.98 2.34 -6.20
N ASN A 67 24.56 2.88 -5.05
CA ASN A 67 23.28 3.54 -4.81
C ASN A 67 22.02 2.67 -5.00
N LEU A 68 22.12 1.36 -5.20
CA LEU A 68 20.97 0.47 -5.37
C LEU A 68 21.04 -0.70 -4.40
N SER A 69 20.12 -0.74 -3.47
CA SER A 69 19.87 -1.86 -2.57
C SER A 69 18.54 -2.54 -2.89
N LEU A 70 18.50 -3.84 -2.69
CA LEU A 70 17.31 -4.69 -2.91
C LEU A 70 16.91 -5.36 -1.60
N LEU A 71 15.60 -5.46 -1.34
CA LEU A 71 15.06 -6.14 -0.16
C LEU A 71 13.79 -6.91 -0.54
N GLU A 72 13.72 -8.18 -0.20
CA GLU A 72 12.49 -8.97 -0.21
C GLU A 72 12.05 -9.26 1.23
N VAL A 73 10.83 -8.85 1.56
CA VAL A 73 10.28 -9.10 2.90
C VAL A 73 9.87 -10.57 3.00
N ASN A 74 10.57 -11.32 3.84
CA ASN A 74 10.30 -12.74 4.06
C ASN A 74 9.67 -12.97 5.43
N ILE A 75 8.42 -13.44 5.44
CA ILE A 75 7.63 -13.59 6.67
C ILE A 75 8.28 -14.49 7.71
N GLN A 76 8.95 -15.58 7.32
CA GLN A 76 9.58 -16.48 8.26
C GLN A 76 10.77 -15.84 8.98
N LYS A 77 11.51 -14.96 8.27
CA LYS A 77 12.61 -14.18 8.85
C LYS A 77 12.06 -13.08 9.76
N GLU A 78 10.98 -12.43 9.34
CA GLU A 78 10.30 -11.39 10.10
C GLU A 78 9.73 -11.90 11.42
N ILE A 79 9.14 -13.09 11.43
CA ILE A 79 8.66 -13.75 12.66
C ILE A 79 9.82 -13.87 13.67
N LYS A 80 11.00 -14.25 13.23
CA LYS A 80 12.18 -14.37 14.11
C LYS A 80 12.69 -13.02 14.61
N ARG A 81 12.59 -11.97 13.79
CA ARG A 81 13.14 -10.63 14.08
C ARG A 81 12.21 -9.76 14.91
N HIS A 82 10.93 -9.70 14.54
CA HIS A 82 9.97 -8.75 15.10
C HIS A 82 8.79 -9.38 15.82
N TRP A 83 8.44 -10.63 15.50
CA TRP A 83 7.21 -11.27 15.92
C TRP A 83 7.42 -12.47 16.85
N LYS A 84 8.66 -12.82 17.16
CA LYS A 84 9.02 -14.05 17.90
C LYS A 84 8.14 -14.33 19.11
N GLU A 85 7.95 -13.33 19.96
CA GLU A 85 7.23 -13.52 21.22
C GLU A 85 5.71 -13.54 21.03
N ILE A 86 5.21 -12.76 20.06
CA ILE A 86 3.80 -12.77 19.66
C ILE A 86 3.45 -14.13 19.04
N SER A 87 4.24 -14.59 18.08
CA SER A 87 4.08 -15.89 17.45
C SER A 87 4.20 -17.02 18.45
N SER A 88 5.19 -17.01 19.35
CA SER A 88 5.37 -18.04 20.37
C SER A 88 4.15 -18.18 21.29
N TYR A 89 3.53 -17.05 21.64
CA TYR A 89 2.29 -17.10 22.44
C TYR A 89 1.12 -17.68 21.64
N VAL A 90 0.94 -17.28 20.38
CA VAL A 90 -0.12 -17.83 19.50
C VAL A 90 0.07 -19.34 19.33
N VAL A 91 1.30 -19.80 19.08
CA VAL A 91 1.65 -21.24 19.00
C VAL A 91 1.29 -21.95 20.29
N ALA A 92 1.62 -21.41 21.46
CA ALA A 92 1.31 -22.02 22.74
C ALA A 92 -0.23 -22.18 22.96
N VAL A 93 -1.01 -21.15 22.57
CA VAL A 93 -2.48 -21.21 22.61
C VAL A 93 -3.02 -22.28 21.66
N LEU A 94 -2.53 -22.33 20.43
CA LEU A 94 -2.95 -23.30 19.43
C LEU A 94 -2.61 -24.75 19.85
N ARG A 95 -1.44 -24.99 20.44
CA ARG A 95 -1.07 -26.30 21.01
C ARG A 95 -2.01 -26.73 22.12
N ALA A 96 -2.46 -25.82 22.96
CA ALA A 96 -3.42 -26.15 24.03
C ALA A 96 -4.80 -26.57 23.49
N THR A 97 -5.11 -26.28 22.22
CA THR A 97 -6.32 -26.80 21.53
C THR A 97 -6.12 -28.17 20.89
N GLY A 98 -4.92 -28.77 21.01
CA GLY A 98 -4.63 -30.14 20.53
C GLY A 98 -3.91 -30.21 19.18
N LEU A 99 -3.48 -29.06 18.60
CA LEU A 99 -2.71 -29.03 17.37
C LEU A 99 -1.26 -29.49 17.62
N ASN A 100 -0.66 -30.15 16.62
CA ASN A 100 0.76 -30.47 16.66
C ASN A 100 1.65 -29.23 16.45
N ASN A 101 2.96 -29.39 16.62
CA ASN A 101 3.91 -28.27 16.56
C ASN A 101 3.91 -27.58 15.19
N VAL A 102 3.90 -28.34 14.10
CA VAL A 102 3.98 -27.82 12.74
C VAL A 102 2.70 -27.06 12.39
N GLU A 103 1.54 -27.67 12.64
CA GLU A 103 0.25 -27.01 12.41
C GLU A 103 0.10 -25.72 13.21
N ALA A 104 0.52 -25.72 14.48
CA ALA A 104 0.47 -24.53 15.33
C ALA A 104 1.40 -23.40 14.83
N GLU A 105 2.60 -23.74 14.34
CA GLU A 105 3.54 -22.77 13.77
C GLU A 105 3.04 -22.18 12.46
N GLU A 106 2.45 -23.00 11.56
CA GLU A 106 1.85 -22.53 10.31
C GLU A 106 0.66 -21.60 10.56
N LEU A 107 -0.24 -21.98 11.47
CA LEU A 107 -1.41 -21.17 11.82
C LEU A 107 -1.07 -19.91 12.65
N ALA A 108 0.12 -19.81 13.23
CA ALA A 108 0.59 -18.64 13.93
C ALA A 108 1.08 -17.52 12.98
N ILE A 109 1.17 -17.79 11.67
CA ILE A 109 1.43 -16.78 10.65
C ILE A 109 0.14 -15.99 10.44
N LEU A 110 0.09 -14.77 10.99
CA LEU A 110 -1.09 -13.93 10.90
C LEU A 110 -1.10 -13.16 9.57
N PRO A 111 -2.25 -13.09 8.86
CA PRO A 111 -2.37 -12.25 7.66
C PRO A 111 -2.01 -10.80 7.96
N GLY A 112 -1.19 -10.19 7.11
CA GLY A 112 -0.77 -8.80 7.27
C GLY A 112 0.58 -8.59 7.96
N MET A 113 1.25 -9.66 8.39
CA MET A 113 2.58 -9.56 9.01
C MET A 113 3.65 -9.04 8.02
N GLU A 114 3.54 -9.38 6.74
CA GLU A 114 4.46 -8.91 5.69
C GLU A 114 4.32 -7.41 5.48
N GLU A 115 3.08 -6.94 5.35
CA GLU A 115 2.77 -5.52 5.18
C GLU A 115 3.21 -4.70 6.39
N LEU A 116 3.00 -5.22 7.60
CA LEU A 116 3.48 -4.56 8.83
C LEU A 116 5.01 -4.53 8.90
N SER A 117 5.67 -5.62 8.54
CA SER A 117 7.13 -5.67 8.51
C SER A 117 7.71 -4.68 7.51
N ALA A 118 7.09 -4.57 6.32
CA ALA A 118 7.48 -3.55 5.34
C ALA A 118 7.33 -2.13 5.88
N MET A 119 6.26 -1.84 6.63
CA MET A 119 6.06 -0.54 7.28
C MET A 119 7.12 -0.25 8.34
N LEU A 120 7.50 -1.26 9.12
CA LEU A 120 8.59 -1.14 10.10
C LEU A 120 9.89 -0.74 9.42
N TYR A 121 10.26 -1.40 8.31
CA TYR A 121 11.44 -1.04 7.50
C TYR A 121 11.35 0.37 6.94
N VAL A 122 10.24 0.73 6.32
CA VAL A 122 10.03 2.08 5.78
C VAL A 122 10.22 3.13 6.87
N ASN A 123 9.63 2.92 8.04
CA ASN A 123 9.73 3.87 9.15
C ASN A 123 11.14 3.92 9.77
N GLU A 124 11.81 2.77 9.87
CA GLU A 124 13.20 2.66 10.31
C GLU A 124 14.13 3.43 9.35
N TYR A 125 14.06 3.14 8.04
CA TYR A 125 14.92 3.80 7.04
C TYR A 125 14.64 5.30 6.92
N ARG A 126 13.40 5.73 7.15
CA ARG A 126 13.05 7.14 7.23
C ARG A 126 13.72 7.81 8.43
N ARG A 127 13.64 7.19 9.61
CA ARG A 127 14.23 7.75 10.85
C ARG A 127 15.76 7.82 10.75
N ASN A 128 16.38 6.81 10.15
CA ASN A 128 17.83 6.70 10.01
C ASN A 128 18.37 7.46 8.79
N GLN A 129 17.49 8.00 7.93
CA GLN A 129 17.87 8.64 6.67
C GLN A 129 18.76 7.76 5.79
N ALA A 130 18.53 6.44 5.80
CA ALA A 130 19.34 5.47 5.11
C ALA A 130 19.28 5.61 3.60
N TYR A 131 18.08 5.92 3.07
CA TYR A 131 17.82 6.05 1.64
C TYR A 131 17.19 7.40 1.31
N ASP A 132 17.44 7.88 0.10
CA ASP A 132 16.81 9.07 -0.45
C ASP A 132 15.46 8.72 -1.07
N VAL A 133 15.37 7.52 -1.70
CA VAL A 133 14.14 7.00 -2.31
C VAL A 133 13.94 5.52 -1.94
N VAL A 134 12.72 5.16 -1.59
CA VAL A 134 12.27 3.77 -1.42
C VAL A 134 11.20 3.48 -2.47
N VAL A 135 11.45 2.48 -3.31
CA VAL A 135 10.51 1.96 -4.30
C VAL A 135 9.87 0.70 -3.72
N LEU A 136 8.57 0.76 -3.47
CA LEU A 136 7.80 -0.37 -2.94
C LEU A 136 7.13 -1.13 -4.08
N ASP A 137 7.57 -2.35 -4.34
CA ASP A 137 6.87 -3.29 -5.21
C ASP A 137 5.83 -4.03 -4.37
N CYS A 138 4.58 -3.66 -4.55
CA CYS A 138 3.49 -4.24 -3.79
C CYS A 138 2.92 -5.46 -4.50
N ALA A 139 2.50 -6.44 -3.72
CA ALA A 139 1.70 -7.55 -4.16
C ALA A 139 0.41 -7.10 -4.89
N PRO A 140 -0.34 -7.99 -5.57
CA PRO A 140 -1.54 -7.62 -6.32
C PRO A 140 -2.53 -6.77 -5.52
N THR A 141 -3.38 -6.02 -6.21
CA THR A 141 -4.24 -4.94 -5.70
C THR A 141 -4.88 -5.17 -4.32
N ALA A 142 -5.35 -6.39 -4.01
CA ALA A 142 -5.99 -6.69 -2.74
C ALA A 142 -5.05 -6.60 -1.52
N GLU A 143 -3.78 -6.96 -1.70
CA GLU A 143 -2.75 -6.92 -0.64
C GLU A 143 -2.15 -5.52 -0.51
N SER A 144 -1.92 -4.82 -1.62
CA SER A 144 -1.60 -3.38 -1.59
C SER A 144 -2.65 -2.57 -0.82
N ILE A 145 -3.90 -2.97 -0.93
CA ILE A 145 -5.06 -2.44 -0.20
C ILE A 145 -4.89 -2.64 1.31
N ARG A 146 -4.49 -3.84 1.74
CA ARG A 146 -4.23 -4.12 3.16
C ARG A 146 -3.08 -3.28 3.69
N PHE A 147 -1.96 -3.22 2.95
CA PHE A 147 -0.82 -2.40 3.31
C PHE A 147 -1.24 -0.97 3.65
N VAL A 148 -2.05 -0.35 2.81
CA VAL A 148 -2.46 1.05 2.99
C VAL A 148 -3.50 1.25 4.10
N SER A 149 -4.41 0.29 4.30
CA SER A 149 -5.47 0.40 5.32
C SER A 149 -5.01 0.04 6.73
N MET A 150 -3.92 -0.70 6.84
CA MET A 150 -3.46 -1.28 8.09
C MET A 150 -3.08 -0.24 9.16
N PRO A 151 -2.34 0.86 8.87
CA PRO A 151 -1.99 1.83 9.89
C PRO A 151 -3.20 2.38 10.64
N ASN A 152 -4.24 2.78 9.92
CA ASN A 152 -5.46 3.33 10.52
C ASN A 152 -6.22 2.28 11.35
N THR A 153 -6.27 1.03 10.87
CA THR A 153 -6.90 -0.09 11.60
C THR A 153 -6.16 -0.38 12.90
N LEU A 154 -4.83 -0.34 12.86
CA LEU A 154 -3.98 -0.56 14.02
C LEU A 154 -4.09 0.56 15.04
N ASP A 155 -4.08 1.81 14.61
CA ASP A 155 -4.28 2.98 15.48
C ASP A 155 -5.63 2.91 16.19
N TRP A 156 -6.68 2.55 15.46
CA TRP A 156 -8.01 2.35 16.04
C TRP A 156 -8.01 1.23 17.09
N TYR A 157 -7.40 0.07 16.77
CA TYR A 157 -7.28 -1.05 17.69
C TYR A 157 -6.53 -0.67 18.97
N MET A 158 -5.40 0.02 18.84
CA MET A 158 -4.58 0.45 19.98
C MET A 158 -5.29 1.47 20.87
N LYS A 159 -6.12 2.33 20.29
CA LYS A 159 -6.87 3.35 21.06
C LYS A 159 -8.08 2.77 21.77
N HIS A 160 -8.82 1.85 21.14
CA HIS A 160 -10.14 1.45 21.60
C HIS A 160 -10.19 0.03 22.22
N ILE A 161 -9.45 -0.92 21.67
CA ILE A 161 -9.54 -2.34 22.08
C ILE A 161 -8.41 -2.73 23.03
N PHE A 162 -7.19 -2.38 22.71
CA PHE A 162 -6.01 -2.83 23.44
C PHE A 162 -6.03 -2.46 24.94
N PRO A 163 -6.40 -1.23 25.39
CA PRO A 163 -6.49 -0.88 26.80
C PRO A 163 -7.53 -1.71 27.54
N PHE A 164 -8.68 -1.97 26.90
CA PHE A 164 -9.76 -2.78 27.47
C PHE A 164 -9.32 -4.23 27.65
N GLN A 165 -8.73 -4.85 26.63
CA GLN A 165 -8.23 -6.24 26.70
C GLN A 165 -7.19 -6.39 27.82
N ARG A 166 -6.24 -5.46 27.91
CA ARG A 166 -5.21 -5.47 28.96
C ARG A 166 -5.80 -5.37 30.36
N SER A 167 -6.80 -4.52 30.55
CA SER A 167 -7.47 -4.33 31.84
C SER A 167 -8.30 -5.55 32.21
N LEU A 168 -9.04 -6.12 31.28
CA LEU A 168 -9.86 -7.31 31.49
C LEU A 168 -8.99 -8.52 31.86
N LEU A 169 -7.89 -8.75 31.13
CA LEU A 169 -6.99 -9.86 31.41
C LEU A 169 -6.29 -9.74 32.77
N LYS A 170 -5.92 -8.53 33.19
CA LYS A 170 -5.40 -8.29 34.55
C LYS A 170 -6.41 -8.66 35.62
N ALA A 171 -7.69 -8.34 35.42
CA ALA A 171 -8.75 -8.63 36.38
C ALA A 171 -9.09 -10.14 36.45
N VAL A 172 -9.03 -10.85 35.33
CA VAL A 172 -9.40 -12.26 35.21
C VAL A 172 -8.24 -13.22 35.55
N ARG A 173 -6.99 -12.79 35.40
CA ARG A 173 -5.77 -13.60 35.62
C ARG A 173 -5.78 -14.41 36.94
N PRO A 174 -6.16 -13.86 38.11
CA PRO A 174 -6.13 -14.60 39.37
C PRO A 174 -7.08 -15.82 39.39
N ILE A 175 -8.16 -15.76 38.61
CA ILE A 175 -9.19 -16.81 38.54
C ILE A 175 -8.88 -17.79 37.42
N ALA A 176 -8.52 -17.30 36.24
CA ALA A 176 -8.28 -18.09 35.03
C ALA A 176 -7.10 -19.06 35.19
N ASN A 177 -6.03 -18.66 35.86
CA ASN A 177 -4.86 -19.51 36.10
C ASN A 177 -5.19 -20.75 37.02
N ARG A 178 -6.38 -20.75 37.64
CA ARG A 178 -6.85 -21.90 38.48
C ARG A 178 -7.78 -22.86 37.74
N VAL A 179 -8.39 -22.41 36.65
CA VAL A 179 -9.49 -23.11 35.99
C VAL A 179 -9.21 -23.48 34.54
N SER A 180 -8.30 -22.75 33.86
CA SER A 180 -8.01 -22.94 32.44
C SER A 180 -6.67 -23.66 32.22
N PRO A 181 -6.61 -24.65 31.30
CA PRO A 181 -5.34 -25.25 30.87
C PRO A 181 -4.49 -24.32 29.99
N VAL A 182 -5.03 -23.18 29.55
CA VAL A 182 -4.33 -22.19 28.72
C VAL A 182 -3.83 -21.06 29.60
N GLU A 183 -2.52 -20.86 29.64
CA GLU A 183 -1.92 -19.72 30.33
C GLU A 183 -2.29 -18.42 29.62
N LEU A 184 -2.72 -17.42 30.41
CA LEU A 184 -3.00 -16.09 29.89
C LEU A 184 -1.69 -15.39 29.46
N PRO A 185 -1.75 -14.50 28.43
CA PRO A 185 -0.56 -13.84 27.93
C PRO A 185 0.19 -13.12 29.04
N PRO A 186 1.53 -13.28 29.12
CA PRO A 186 2.35 -12.58 30.09
C PRO A 186 2.37 -11.07 29.81
N ASP A 187 2.75 -10.25 30.80
CA ASP A 187 2.84 -8.80 30.64
C ASP A 187 3.90 -8.39 29.60
N THR A 188 4.89 -9.24 29.34
CA THR A 188 5.89 -9.08 28.29
C THR A 188 5.24 -9.08 26.89
N TYR A 189 4.26 -9.94 26.64
CA TYR A 189 3.50 -9.96 25.39
C TYR A 189 2.85 -8.61 25.07
N PHE A 190 2.20 -7.98 26.06
CA PHE A 190 1.57 -6.67 25.86
C PHE A 190 2.59 -5.55 25.66
N ARG A 191 3.75 -5.62 26.35
CA ARG A 191 4.85 -4.66 26.12
C ARG A 191 5.40 -4.79 24.70
N ASN A 192 5.65 -5.98 24.22
CA ASN A 192 6.17 -6.20 22.87
C ASN A 192 5.22 -5.71 21.77
N ILE A 193 3.92 -5.91 21.98
CA ILE A 193 2.91 -5.31 21.09
C ILE A 193 3.03 -3.78 21.15
N GLN A 194 3.09 -3.16 22.32
CA GLN A 194 3.23 -1.72 22.45
C GLN A 194 4.50 -1.20 21.78
N ASP A 195 5.64 -1.88 21.98
CA ASP A 195 6.92 -1.51 21.38
C ASP A 195 6.89 -1.63 19.85
N LEU A 196 6.22 -2.65 19.31
CA LEU A 196 6.02 -2.81 17.88
C LEU A 196 5.20 -1.65 17.30
N PHE A 197 4.10 -1.29 17.98
CA PHE A 197 3.26 -0.17 17.56
C PHE A 197 3.98 1.18 17.67
N ALA A 198 4.80 1.38 18.71
CA ALA A 198 5.62 2.59 18.83
C ALA A 198 6.62 2.74 17.66
N LYS A 199 7.10 1.60 17.11
CA LYS A 199 7.93 1.63 15.90
C LYS A 199 7.17 2.03 14.64
N LEU A 200 5.85 1.81 14.60
CA LEU A 200 4.97 2.19 13.48
C LEU A 200 4.42 3.61 13.60
N GLU A 201 4.63 4.28 14.74
CA GLU A 201 4.13 5.63 14.96
C GLU A 201 4.60 6.61 13.86
N GLY A 202 3.65 7.38 13.32
CA GLY A 202 3.87 8.35 12.25
C GLY A 202 3.88 7.78 10.84
N ILE A 203 3.65 6.47 10.65
CA ILE A 203 3.66 5.87 9.30
C ILE A 203 2.45 6.31 8.48
N SER A 204 1.28 6.52 9.11
CA SER A 204 0.07 7.00 8.42
C SER A 204 0.31 8.35 7.77
N GLU A 205 0.89 9.31 8.53
CA GLU A 205 1.22 10.65 8.03
C GLU A 205 2.23 10.60 6.89
N VAL A 206 3.20 9.68 6.95
CA VAL A 206 4.20 9.48 5.90
C VAL A 206 3.55 8.96 4.62
N LEU A 207 2.64 8.00 4.74
CA LEU A 207 1.96 7.42 3.58
C LEU A 207 0.94 8.38 2.97
N GLU A 208 0.26 9.20 3.78
CA GLU A 208 -0.75 10.15 3.34
C GLU A 208 -0.17 11.51 2.88
N ASP A 209 1.12 11.79 3.13
CA ASP A 209 1.77 13.01 2.63
C ASP A 209 2.22 12.84 1.17
N PRO A 210 1.59 13.52 0.20
CA PRO A 210 1.96 13.39 -1.21
C PRO A 210 3.37 13.90 -1.55
N ARG A 211 3.99 14.67 -0.65
CA ARG A 211 5.40 15.08 -0.79
C ARG A 211 6.36 13.95 -0.45
N THR A 212 5.91 13.01 0.36
CA THR A 212 6.69 11.86 0.79
C THR A 212 6.33 10.63 -0.03
N THR A 213 5.05 10.31 -0.15
CA THR A 213 4.56 9.08 -0.77
C THR A 213 3.67 9.37 -1.97
N SER A 214 3.89 8.63 -3.04
CA SER A 214 2.98 8.59 -4.19
C SER A 214 2.79 7.18 -4.71
N VAL A 215 1.62 6.93 -5.31
CA VAL A 215 1.21 5.64 -5.87
C VAL A 215 1.31 5.70 -7.38
N ARG A 216 1.93 4.69 -7.98
CA ARG A 216 1.98 4.43 -9.42
C ARG A 216 1.17 3.20 -9.71
N LEU A 217 0.08 3.37 -10.46
CA LEU A 217 -0.79 2.26 -10.82
C LEU A 217 -0.36 1.69 -12.16
N ILE A 218 0.02 0.41 -12.14
CA ILE A 218 0.43 -0.33 -13.33
C ILE A 218 -0.77 -1.09 -13.88
N THR A 219 -0.98 -0.95 -15.17
CA THR A 219 -2.12 -1.55 -15.87
C THR A 219 -1.74 -2.01 -17.27
N ASN A 220 -2.56 -2.85 -17.89
CA ASN A 220 -2.51 -3.12 -19.30
C ASN A 220 -3.69 -2.46 -20.02
N ALA A 221 -3.55 -2.19 -21.29
CA ALA A 221 -4.63 -1.60 -22.08
C ALA A 221 -5.70 -2.65 -22.45
N GLU A 222 -6.34 -3.23 -21.41
CA GLU A 222 -7.40 -4.23 -21.48
C GLU A 222 -8.59 -3.80 -20.63
N GLN A 223 -9.81 -4.07 -21.09
CA GLN A 223 -11.05 -3.61 -20.46
C GLN A 223 -11.20 -4.08 -19.00
N MET A 224 -10.88 -5.35 -18.73
CA MET A 224 -11.00 -5.89 -17.37
C MET A 224 -9.95 -5.28 -16.43
N VAL A 225 -8.72 -5.11 -16.92
CA VAL A 225 -7.62 -4.55 -16.15
C VAL A 225 -7.88 -3.07 -15.87
N LEU A 226 -8.41 -2.32 -16.85
CA LEU A 226 -8.81 -0.92 -16.65
C LEU A 226 -9.83 -0.77 -15.51
N ARG A 227 -10.88 -1.60 -15.48
CA ARG A 227 -11.88 -1.54 -14.40
C ARG A 227 -11.28 -1.82 -13.02
N GLU A 228 -10.31 -2.73 -12.94
CA GLU A 228 -9.60 -2.99 -11.69
C GLU A 228 -8.71 -1.81 -11.28
N THR A 229 -8.02 -1.19 -12.25
CA THR A 229 -7.22 0.02 -12.02
C THR A 229 -8.08 1.19 -11.54
N GLN A 230 -9.29 1.36 -12.08
CA GLN A 230 -10.24 2.38 -11.63
C GLN A 230 -10.66 2.15 -10.17
N ARG A 231 -10.97 0.90 -9.78
CA ARG A 231 -11.27 0.56 -8.38
C ARG A 231 -10.09 0.81 -7.46
N ALA A 232 -8.87 0.42 -7.88
CA ALA A 232 -7.65 0.68 -7.14
C ALA A 232 -7.42 2.18 -6.94
N PHE A 233 -7.63 3.00 -7.98
CA PHE A 233 -7.52 4.45 -7.90
C PHE A 233 -8.46 5.04 -6.83
N VAL A 234 -9.73 4.68 -6.87
CA VAL A 234 -10.73 5.12 -5.87
C VAL A 234 -10.32 4.69 -4.48
N TYR A 235 -9.84 3.46 -4.35
CA TYR A 235 -9.41 2.91 -3.06
C TYR A 235 -8.23 3.70 -2.45
N PHE A 236 -7.15 3.91 -3.22
CA PHE A 236 -6.01 4.68 -2.75
C PHE A 236 -6.42 6.11 -2.38
N SER A 237 -7.27 6.73 -3.20
CA SER A 237 -7.81 8.07 -2.92
C SER A 237 -8.61 8.11 -1.60
N LEU A 238 -9.48 7.12 -1.35
CA LEU A 238 -10.21 6.99 -0.10
C LEU A 238 -9.28 6.87 1.11
N HIS A 239 -8.15 6.17 0.96
CA HIS A 239 -7.15 6.01 2.02
C HIS A 239 -6.12 7.15 2.10
N GLY A 240 -6.36 8.26 1.39
CA GLY A 240 -5.53 9.46 1.49
C GLY A 240 -4.24 9.41 0.68
N LEU A 241 -4.03 8.37 -0.13
CA LEU A 241 -2.83 8.26 -0.94
C LEU A 241 -3.01 8.89 -2.31
N THR A 242 -2.03 9.68 -2.71
CA THR A 242 -2.04 10.35 -4.00
C THR A 242 -1.50 9.43 -5.09
N VAL A 243 -2.35 9.12 -6.07
CA VAL A 243 -1.91 8.48 -7.31
C VAL A 243 -1.32 9.56 -8.21
N ASP A 244 -0.03 9.44 -8.52
CA ASP A 244 0.70 10.44 -9.32
C ASP A 244 0.86 10.02 -10.79
N THR A 245 0.82 8.73 -11.10
CA THR A 245 1.05 8.21 -12.45
C THR A 245 0.27 6.91 -12.67
N ILE A 246 -0.30 6.78 -13.87
CA ILE A 246 -0.77 5.51 -14.40
C ILE A 246 0.24 5.02 -15.44
N VAL A 247 0.62 3.76 -15.42
CA VAL A 247 1.52 3.17 -16.45
C VAL A 247 0.77 2.09 -17.21
N ALA A 248 0.43 2.38 -18.47
CA ALA A 248 -0.10 1.41 -19.41
C ALA A 248 1.06 0.60 -20.01
N ASN A 249 1.26 -0.61 -19.50
CA ASN A 249 2.37 -1.49 -19.83
C ASN A 249 1.98 -2.52 -20.91
N ARG A 250 2.98 -3.10 -21.55
CA ARG A 250 2.85 -4.17 -22.56
C ARG A 250 1.99 -3.78 -23.75
N LEU A 251 2.14 -2.53 -24.22
CA LEU A 251 1.48 -2.07 -25.43
C LEU A 251 2.14 -2.69 -26.65
N LEU A 252 1.34 -3.18 -27.58
CA LEU A 252 1.86 -3.74 -28.83
C LEU A 252 2.56 -2.63 -29.63
N PRO A 253 3.87 -2.80 -29.96
CA PRO A 253 4.60 -1.81 -30.73
C PRO A 253 3.96 -1.60 -32.11
N GLY A 254 4.05 -0.35 -32.60
CA GLY A 254 3.51 0.00 -33.94
C GLY A 254 4.10 -0.83 -35.09
N ARG A 255 5.34 -1.32 -34.93
CA ARG A 255 6.04 -2.19 -35.87
C ARG A 255 5.47 -3.61 -36.00
N VAL A 256 4.64 -4.05 -35.05
CA VAL A 256 3.96 -5.35 -35.15
C VAL A 256 2.82 -5.23 -36.16
N SER A 257 3.06 -5.64 -37.40
CA SER A 257 2.13 -5.44 -38.51
C SER A 257 1.27 -6.67 -38.85
N ASP A 258 1.51 -7.80 -38.19
CA ASP A 258 0.73 -9.03 -38.41
C ASP A 258 -0.77 -8.81 -38.24
N GLU A 259 -1.58 -9.33 -39.18
CA GLU A 259 -3.04 -9.15 -39.17
C GLU A 259 -3.70 -9.73 -37.92
N TYR A 260 -3.09 -10.78 -37.33
CA TYR A 260 -3.56 -11.39 -36.09
C TYR A 260 -3.65 -10.38 -34.94
N PHE A 261 -2.71 -9.42 -34.89
CA PHE A 261 -2.67 -8.41 -33.83
C PHE A 261 -3.44 -7.13 -34.14
N LYS A 262 -4.08 -7.03 -35.28
CA LYS A 262 -4.79 -5.82 -35.73
C LYS A 262 -5.90 -5.39 -34.78
N ASP A 263 -6.73 -6.32 -34.32
CA ASP A 263 -7.83 -6.05 -33.42
C ASP A 263 -7.35 -5.77 -32.00
N TRP A 264 -6.27 -6.43 -31.58
CA TRP A 264 -5.61 -6.12 -30.31
C TRP A 264 -5.10 -4.67 -30.28
N ARG A 265 -4.40 -4.22 -31.32
CA ARG A 265 -3.91 -2.83 -31.42
C ARG A 265 -5.04 -1.81 -31.40
N ARG A 266 -6.11 -2.09 -32.18
CA ARG A 266 -7.30 -1.22 -32.18
C ARG A 266 -7.95 -1.13 -30.81
N SER A 267 -8.08 -2.25 -30.13
CA SER A 267 -8.61 -2.31 -28.77
C SER A 267 -7.73 -1.54 -27.78
N GLN A 268 -6.41 -1.75 -27.82
CA GLN A 268 -5.48 -1.02 -26.96
C GLN A 268 -5.55 0.50 -27.17
N GLN A 269 -5.57 0.96 -28.42
CA GLN A 269 -5.70 2.40 -28.73
C GLN A 269 -7.01 2.99 -28.18
N LYS A 270 -8.13 2.28 -28.34
CA LYS A 270 -9.42 2.70 -27.76
C LYS A 270 -9.34 2.81 -26.24
N ILE A 271 -8.75 1.83 -25.57
CA ILE A 271 -8.64 1.80 -24.12
C ILE A 271 -7.71 2.89 -23.62
N LEU A 272 -6.59 3.16 -24.31
CA LEU A 272 -5.69 4.27 -23.99
C LEU A 272 -6.40 5.62 -24.03
N GLY A 273 -7.22 5.87 -25.07
CA GLY A 273 -8.03 7.09 -25.13
C GLY A 273 -9.04 7.20 -23.96
N ILE A 274 -9.59 6.09 -23.53
CA ILE A 274 -10.44 6.04 -22.33
C ILE A 274 -9.62 6.34 -21.07
N MET A 275 -8.41 5.76 -20.94
CA MET A 275 -7.53 6.01 -19.80
C MET A 275 -7.14 7.50 -19.69
N ASP A 276 -6.72 8.11 -20.80
CA ASP A 276 -6.35 9.53 -20.85
C ASP A 276 -7.49 10.43 -20.36
N ALA A 277 -8.73 10.12 -20.78
CA ALA A 277 -9.91 10.89 -20.38
C ALA A 277 -10.31 10.64 -18.91
N TYR A 278 -10.24 9.38 -18.46
CA TYR A 278 -10.70 9.01 -17.12
C TYR A 278 -9.74 9.38 -16.01
N PHE A 279 -8.43 9.23 -16.24
CA PHE A 279 -7.45 9.51 -15.19
C PHE A 279 -6.98 10.97 -15.18
N ALA A 280 -7.37 11.81 -16.14
CA ALA A 280 -7.01 13.21 -16.12
C ALA A 280 -7.35 13.87 -14.76
N PRO A 281 -6.45 14.70 -14.18
CA PRO A 281 -5.17 15.17 -14.71
C PRO A 281 -3.95 14.27 -14.39
N VAL A 282 -4.14 13.02 -13.96
CA VAL A 282 -3.04 12.08 -13.71
C VAL A 282 -2.44 11.63 -15.04
N PRO A 283 -1.13 11.76 -15.24
CA PRO A 283 -0.48 11.37 -16.48
C PRO A 283 -0.56 9.86 -16.70
N VAL A 284 -0.79 9.45 -17.96
CA VAL A 284 -0.76 8.05 -18.40
C VAL A 284 0.50 7.83 -19.22
N LYS A 285 1.50 7.16 -18.62
CA LYS A 285 2.71 6.73 -19.31
C LYS A 285 2.45 5.46 -20.12
N ARG A 286 3.15 5.31 -21.21
CA ARG A 286 2.98 4.20 -22.15
C ARG A 286 4.28 3.45 -22.31
N VAL A 287 4.24 2.13 -22.06
CA VAL A 287 5.40 1.24 -22.18
C VAL A 287 5.07 0.14 -23.18
N GLU A 288 5.86 0.08 -24.24
CA GLU A 288 5.69 -0.97 -25.27
C GLU A 288 6.15 -2.33 -24.75
N LEU A 289 5.56 -3.37 -25.31
CA LEU A 289 5.97 -4.75 -25.10
C LEU A 289 7.34 -4.98 -25.75
N PHE A 290 8.28 -5.41 -24.95
CA PHE A 290 9.62 -5.78 -25.43
C PHE A 290 9.58 -7.12 -26.19
N PRO A 291 10.54 -7.35 -27.10
CA PRO A 291 10.59 -8.58 -27.89
C PRO A 291 11.01 -9.81 -27.08
N SER A 292 11.56 -9.61 -25.88
CA SER A 292 12.00 -10.65 -24.97
C SER A 292 11.66 -10.29 -23.53
N GLU A 293 11.84 -11.24 -22.64
CA GLU A 293 11.66 -11.05 -21.21
C GLU A 293 12.63 -10.00 -20.63
N MET A 294 12.18 -9.26 -19.61
CA MET A 294 12.92 -8.16 -18.99
C MET A 294 13.62 -8.68 -17.75
N LEU A 295 14.73 -9.38 -17.92
CA LEU A 295 15.54 -9.96 -16.86
C LEU A 295 16.96 -9.40 -16.89
N GLY A 296 17.47 -9.11 -15.69
CA GLY A 296 18.83 -8.59 -15.50
C GLY A 296 18.96 -7.07 -15.67
N ALA A 297 20.08 -6.55 -15.15
CA ALA A 297 20.30 -5.12 -15.01
C ALA A 297 20.21 -4.34 -16.33
N GLU A 298 20.79 -4.86 -17.42
CA GLU A 298 20.80 -4.19 -18.72
C GLU A 298 19.38 -4.03 -19.29
N ARG A 299 18.55 -5.07 -19.20
CA ARG A 299 17.16 -5.01 -19.65
C ARG A 299 16.31 -4.08 -18.80
N LEU A 300 16.55 -4.05 -17.50
CA LEU A 300 15.89 -3.10 -16.59
C LEU A 300 16.29 -1.65 -16.90
N GLU A 301 17.52 -1.40 -17.36
CA GLU A 301 17.94 -0.07 -17.84
C GLU A 301 17.21 0.34 -19.13
N GLU A 302 17.09 -0.58 -20.10
CA GLU A 302 16.29 -0.33 -21.31
C GLU A 302 14.82 0.01 -20.97
N LEU A 303 14.23 -0.73 -20.05
CA LEU A 303 12.87 -0.48 -19.57
C LEU A 303 12.76 0.87 -18.86
N ALA A 304 13.76 1.22 -18.04
CA ALA A 304 13.83 2.50 -17.35
C ALA A 304 13.89 3.68 -18.33
N ASP A 305 14.72 3.56 -19.37
CA ASP A 305 14.87 4.62 -20.37
C ASP A 305 13.60 4.76 -21.25
N MET A 306 12.83 3.68 -21.46
CA MET A 306 11.51 3.76 -22.09
C MET A 306 10.48 4.44 -21.18
N LEU A 307 10.48 4.12 -19.88
CA LEU A 307 9.51 4.64 -18.91
C LEU A 307 9.78 6.10 -18.56
N TYR A 308 11.06 6.49 -18.49
CA TYR A 308 11.53 7.82 -18.10
C TYR A 308 12.44 8.42 -19.18
N PRO A 309 11.90 9.24 -20.09
CA PRO A 309 12.71 9.95 -21.08
C PRO A 309 13.86 10.71 -20.44
N GLU A 310 14.84 11.09 -21.27
CA GLU A 310 16.00 11.87 -20.83
C GLU A 310 15.57 13.15 -20.10
N GLY A 311 16.19 13.40 -18.93
CA GLY A 311 15.87 14.53 -18.06
C GLY A 311 14.68 14.34 -17.13
N GLU A 312 13.93 13.26 -17.26
CA GLU A 312 12.84 12.98 -16.33
C GLU A 312 13.35 12.32 -15.04
N ASP A 313 13.02 12.91 -13.89
CA ASP A 313 13.34 12.41 -12.56
C ASP A 313 12.15 11.62 -11.98
N PRO A 314 12.32 10.31 -11.77
CA PRO A 314 11.26 9.49 -11.15
C PRO A 314 10.89 9.92 -9.72
N ALA A 315 11.81 10.58 -8.99
CA ALA A 315 11.55 11.08 -7.64
C ALA A 315 10.83 12.43 -7.59
N ALA A 316 10.67 13.09 -8.74
CA ALA A 316 9.99 14.38 -8.81
C ALA A 316 8.56 14.33 -8.27
N LEU A 317 8.11 15.44 -7.71
CA LEU A 317 6.74 15.61 -7.25
C LEU A 317 5.82 15.91 -8.44
N ILE A 318 5.16 14.88 -8.97
CA ILE A 318 4.24 15.02 -10.11
C ILE A 318 2.91 15.61 -9.64
N ARG A 319 2.41 15.16 -8.48
CA ARG A 319 1.19 15.65 -7.85
C ARG A 319 1.38 15.79 -6.36
N THR A 320 0.91 16.91 -5.80
CA THR A 320 0.97 17.21 -4.36
C THR A 320 -0.40 17.43 -3.74
N GLU A 321 -1.45 17.26 -4.52
CA GLU A 321 -2.82 17.40 -4.06
C GLU A 321 -3.23 16.15 -3.29
N ARG A 322 -3.76 16.35 -2.09
CA ARG A 322 -4.33 15.26 -1.30
C ARG A 322 -5.65 14.81 -1.90
N PRO A 323 -5.94 13.50 -1.91
CA PRO A 323 -7.22 12.97 -2.42
C PRO A 323 -8.43 13.43 -1.60
N TYR A 324 -8.23 13.79 -0.34
CA TYR A 324 -9.25 14.45 0.47
C TYR A 324 -8.68 15.63 1.25
N THR A 325 -9.54 16.64 1.47
CA THR A 325 -9.19 17.86 2.19
C THR A 325 -10.31 18.27 3.13
N PHE A 326 -9.92 18.92 4.23
CA PHE A 326 -10.83 19.59 5.15
C PHE A 326 -10.69 21.09 4.98
N THR A 327 -11.77 21.78 4.68
CA THR A 327 -11.79 23.25 4.49
C THR A 327 -12.79 23.86 5.44
N LYS A 328 -12.44 24.97 6.06
CA LYS A 328 -13.36 25.80 6.83
C LYS A 328 -13.85 26.92 5.93
N GLU A 329 -15.13 26.98 5.72
CA GLU A 329 -15.84 28.10 5.09
C GLU A 329 -16.45 29.02 6.16
N GLU A 330 -17.06 30.14 5.77
CA GLU A 330 -17.56 31.14 6.72
C GLU A 330 -18.58 30.56 7.73
N ASP A 331 -19.51 29.73 7.29
CA ASP A 331 -20.63 29.21 8.10
C ASP A 331 -20.67 27.67 8.22
N HIS A 332 -19.66 26.95 7.64
CA HIS A 332 -19.63 25.50 7.64
C HIS A 332 -18.23 24.96 7.41
N TYR A 333 -18.10 23.64 7.51
CA TYR A 333 -16.89 22.92 7.11
C TYR A 333 -17.20 22.00 5.94
N GLU A 334 -16.24 21.86 5.04
CA GLU A 334 -16.33 20.94 3.92
C GLU A 334 -15.27 19.85 4.00
N VAL A 335 -15.72 18.62 3.70
CA VAL A 335 -14.82 17.48 3.43
C VAL A 335 -14.94 17.18 1.94
N ARG A 336 -13.86 17.33 1.20
CA ARG A 336 -13.81 17.04 -0.25
C ARG A 336 -12.97 15.79 -0.49
N LEU A 337 -13.55 14.81 -1.18
CA LEU A 337 -12.89 13.56 -1.56
C LEU A 337 -12.87 13.41 -3.08
N GLN A 338 -11.70 13.08 -3.62
CA GLN A 338 -11.55 12.70 -5.03
C GLN A 338 -11.92 11.22 -5.21
N ILE A 339 -13.09 10.96 -5.77
CA ILE A 339 -13.61 9.62 -6.03
C ILE A 339 -14.14 9.53 -7.47
N PRO A 340 -13.26 9.69 -8.47
CA PRO A 340 -13.68 9.59 -9.87
C PRO A 340 -14.28 8.19 -10.14
N PHE A 341 -15.10 8.10 -11.19
CA PHE A 341 -15.73 6.84 -11.64
C PHE A 341 -16.84 6.28 -10.74
N THR A 342 -17.24 7.00 -9.70
CA THR A 342 -18.27 6.56 -8.75
C THR A 342 -19.60 7.17 -9.11
N GLY A 343 -20.66 6.36 -9.20
CA GLY A 343 -22.02 6.81 -9.37
C GLY A 343 -22.64 7.28 -8.06
N LYS A 344 -23.54 8.26 -8.09
CA LYS A 344 -24.24 8.77 -6.87
C LYS A 344 -24.95 7.67 -6.09
N GLN A 345 -25.45 6.64 -6.76
CA GLN A 345 -26.16 5.51 -6.16
C GLN A 345 -25.26 4.51 -5.44
N GLU A 346 -23.95 4.61 -5.66
CA GLU A 346 -22.95 3.72 -5.05
C GLU A 346 -22.36 4.27 -3.76
N ILE A 347 -22.74 5.51 -3.37
CA ILE A 347 -22.16 6.20 -2.22
C ILE A 347 -23.08 6.09 -1.01
N GLY A 348 -22.60 5.42 0.03
CA GLY A 348 -23.12 5.50 1.39
C GLY A 348 -22.32 6.50 2.22
N LEU A 349 -23.02 7.33 3.01
CA LEU A 349 -22.37 8.32 3.86
C LEU A 349 -23.08 8.38 5.20
N PHE A 350 -22.35 8.17 6.28
CA PHE A 350 -22.86 8.36 7.63
C PHE A 350 -21.73 8.79 8.58
N LYS A 351 -22.11 9.43 9.66
CA LYS A 351 -21.19 9.85 10.72
C LYS A 351 -21.37 8.95 11.93
N LYS A 352 -20.26 8.52 12.53
CA LYS A 352 -20.22 7.78 13.78
C LYS A 352 -19.19 8.43 14.69
N ASP A 353 -19.63 8.97 15.81
CA ASP A 353 -18.78 9.70 16.76
C ASP A 353 -17.97 10.82 16.07
N ASP A 354 -16.64 10.74 16.10
CA ASP A 354 -15.70 11.66 15.46
C ASP A 354 -15.21 11.17 14.08
N GLU A 355 -15.89 10.18 13.51
CA GLU A 355 -15.55 9.63 12.21
C GLU A 355 -16.66 9.86 11.17
N LEU A 356 -16.22 10.18 9.95
CA LEU A 356 -17.07 10.17 8.77
C LEU A 356 -16.85 8.85 8.03
N VAL A 357 -17.90 8.07 7.87
CA VAL A 357 -17.82 6.79 7.16
C VAL A 357 -18.34 6.97 5.73
N VAL A 358 -17.46 6.72 4.77
CA VAL A 358 -17.77 6.76 3.34
C VAL A 358 -17.75 5.34 2.81
N GLU A 359 -18.85 4.93 2.19
CA GLU A 359 -18.98 3.63 1.51
C GLU A 359 -19.11 3.86 0.01
N ILE A 360 -18.38 3.08 -0.79
CA ILE A 360 -18.45 3.10 -2.26
C ILE A 360 -18.46 1.66 -2.74
N GLY A 361 -19.63 1.16 -3.10
CA GLY A 361 -19.84 -0.23 -3.42
C GLY A 361 -19.43 -1.14 -2.23
N SER A 362 -18.42 -1.97 -2.41
CA SER A 362 -17.88 -2.83 -1.33
C SER A 362 -16.76 -2.18 -0.49
N LEU A 363 -16.34 -0.97 -0.85
CA LEU A 363 -15.28 -0.24 -0.16
C LEU A 363 -15.89 0.59 0.97
N ARG A 364 -15.24 0.55 2.15
CA ARG A 364 -15.62 1.38 3.31
C ARG A 364 -14.38 2.06 3.87
N ARG A 365 -14.48 3.36 4.12
CA ARG A 365 -13.44 4.14 4.77
C ARG A 365 -13.98 4.91 5.95
N HIS A 366 -13.26 4.83 7.05
CA HIS A 366 -13.43 5.67 8.22
C HIS A 366 -12.44 6.84 8.13
N ILE A 367 -12.94 8.05 8.08
CA ILE A 367 -12.15 9.29 8.01
C ILE A 367 -12.31 9.98 9.35
N GLY A 368 -11.24 10.00 10.14
CA GLY A 368 -11.21 10.73 11.41
C GLY A 368 -11.40 12.23 11.16
N LEU A 369 -12.37 12.82 11.81
CA LEU A 369 -12.63 14.26 11.72
C LEU A 369 -11.74 15.01 12.70
N PRO A 370 -11.17 16.16 12.31
CA PRO A 370 -10.52 17.06 13.25
C PRO A 370 -11.45 17.39 14.42
N THR A 371 -10.88 17.63 15.61
CA THR A 371 -11.64 17.91 16.84
C THR A 371 -12.67 19.03 16.65
N THR A 372 -12.36 20.02 15.82
CA THR A 372 -13.26 21.12 15.48
C THR A 372 -14.48 20.70 14.65
N MET A 373 -14.43 19.54 14.01
CA MET A 373 -15.50 18.98 13.17
C MET A 373 -16.21 17.80 13.83
N ALA A 374 -15.67 17.27 14.93
CA ALA A 374 -16.17 16.06 15.58
C ALA A 374 -17.62 16.23 16.10
N ALA A 375 -18.01 17.43 16.53
CA ALA A 375 -19.37 17.74 16.99
C ALA A 375 -20.37 18.07 15.87
N LEU A 376 -19.90 18.27 14.63
CA LEU A 376 -20.74 18.68 13.51
C LEU A 376 -21.43 17.49 12.87
N ALA A 377 -22.58 17.72 12.24
CA ALA A 377 -23.33 16.69 11.51
C ALA A 377 -23.27 16.93 9.98
N PRO A 378 -23.28 15.86 9.15
CA PRO A 378 -23.41 15.99 7.71
C PRO A 378 -24.77 16.63 7.35
N ALA A 379 -24.73 17.83 6.79
CA ALA A 379 -25.93 18.57 6.37
C ALA A 379 -26.26 18.31 4.90
N ARG A 380 -25.25 18.12 4.06
CA ARG A 380 -25.40 17.92 2.62
C ARG A 380 -24.20 17.17 2.06
N ALA A 381 -24.45 16.33 1.05
CA ALA A 381 -23.39 15.73 0.24
C ALA A 381 -23.72 15.93 -1.24
N ARG A 382 -22.70 16.22 -2.06
CA ARG A 382 -22.80 16.44 -3.50
C ARG A 382 -21.61 15.80 -4.21
N LEU A 383 -21.90 15.04 -5.26
CA LEU A 383 -20.89 14.49 -6.16
C LEU A 383 -20.93 15.24 -7.48
N ASP A 384 -19.84 15.92 -7.81
CA ASP A 384 -19.64 16.63 -9.07
C ASP A 384 -18.26 16.31 -9.64
N ASN A 385 -18.22 15.92 -10.91
CA ASN A 385 -16.99 15.63 -11.64
C ASN A 385 -16.00 14.72 -10.87
N GLY A 386 -16.51 13.72 -10.17
CA GLY A 386 -15.69 12.79 -9.40
C GLY A 386 -15.17 13.35 -8.06
N VAL A 387 -15.67 14.50 -7.62
CA VAL A 387 -15.38 15.05 -6.29
C VAL A 387 -16.64 14.98 -5.42
N LEU A 388 -16.57 14.23 -4.33
CA LEU A 388 -17.59 14.22 -3.30
C LEU A 388 -17.31 15.33 -2.31
N THR A 389 -18.20 16.32 -2.24
CA THR A 389 -18.18 17.41 -1.25
C THR A 389 -19.22 17.14 -0.19
N ILE A 390 -18.79 17.07 1.07
CA ILE A 390 -19.64 16.84 2.23
C ILE A 390 -19.59 18.08 3.11
N VAL A 391 -20.73 18.69 3.34
CA VAL A 391 -20.89 19.88 4.19
C VAL A 391 -21.25 19.43 5.59
N LEU A 392 -20.45 19.86 6.57
CA LEU A 392 -20.67 19.62 8.00
C LEU A 392 -21.11 20.93 8.67
N LYS A 393 -22.21 20.89 9.40
CA LYS A 393 -22.76 22.04 10.18
C LYS A 393 -23.10 21.61 11.60
N GLU A 394 -23.27 22.57 12.48
CA GLU A 394 -23.84 22.31 13.79
C GLU A 394 -25.25 21.70 13.60
N SER A 395 -25.51 20.66 14.39
CA SER A 395 -26.85 20.06 14.37
C SER A 395 -27.86 21.10 14.85
N ALA A 396 -28.83 21.44 14.03
CA ALA A 396 -29.94 22.26 14.51
C ALA A 396 -30.58 21.54 15.70
N ALA A 397 -30.57 22.16 16.87
CA ALA A 397 -31.11 21.65 18.11
C ALA A 397 -32.62 21.41 18.02
#